data_45225282cbd2d6cd95ba018be3796f36
#
_entry.id   45225282cbd2d6cd95ba018be3796f36
#
_cell.length_a   1.000
_cell.length_b   1.000
_cell.length_c   1.000
_cell.angle_alpha   90.00
_cell.angle_beta   90.00
_cell.angle_gamma   90.00
#
_symmetry.space_group_name_H-M   'P 1'
#
loop_
_entity.id
_entity.type
_entity.pdbx_description
1 polymer ?
#
loop_
_entity_poly.entity_id
_entity_poly.type
_entity_poly.pdbx_seq_one_letter_code
_entity_poly.pdbx_strand_id
1 'polypeptide(L)'
;MLFRSNILFGEIAPGGVGSGLYGLLVLAIIAVFVGGLLVGRTPELLGKKLGRREITMAALSVLVMPALVLIGTSVTVLLNSTVDYQGNSGDPGTPSSAHGFTEVLYAYASAGNNNGSAFGGLTATSDWFQTSLGLAMLFGRFLPIIFVLALAGSLVRSRRTATDAGTLPTAGPLFGGLLLGTAVLVAALTFFPALALGPIAEGLQ
;
A
#
# COMPACT_ATOMS: atom_id res chain seq x y z
N MET A 1 17.41 4.16 -4.56
CA MET A 1 16.44 3.08 -4.84
C MET A 1 15.98 2.33 -3.59
N LEU A 2 16.88 1.80 -2.76
CA LEU A 2 16.54 0.96 -1.60
C LEU A 2 15.53 1.60 -0.61
N PHE A 3 15.66 2.86 -0.28
CA PHE A 3 14.76 3.51 0.68
C PHE A 3 13.31 3.59 0.20
N ARG A 4 13.09 3.90 -1.07
CA ARG A 4 11.74 3.95 -1.68
C ARG A 4 11.08 2.58 -1.64
N SER A 5 11.83 1.57 -2.07
CA SER A 5 11.33 0.19 -2.08
C SER A 5 10.99 -0.28 -0.66
N ASN A 6 11.81 0.03 0.33
CA ASN A 6 11.57 -0.36 1.71
C ASN A 6 10.32 0.30 2.30
N ILE A 7 10.09 1.61 2.05
CA ILE A 7 8.87 2.28 2.50
C ILE A 7 7.63 1.65 1.86
N LEU A 8 7.65 1.44 0.54
CA LEU A 8 6.52 0.88 -0.19
C LEU A 8 6.27 -0.59 0.13
N PHE A 9 7.32 -1.37 0.39
CA PHE A 9 7.17 -2.74 0.90
C PHE A 9 6.63 -2.77 2.33
N GLY A 10 7.09 -1.88 3.19
CA GLY A 10 6.65 -1.78 4.58
C GLY A 10 5.15 -1.50 4.73
N GLU A 11 4.51 -0.92 3.70
CA GLU A 11 3.07 -0.70 3.67
C GLU A 11 2.26 -1.97 3.56
N ILE A 12 2.80 -2.99 2.92
CA ILE A 12 2.04 -4.17 2.57
C ILE A 12 2.40 -5.34 3.48
N ALA A 13 3.65 -5.44 3.93
CA ALA A 13 4.11 -6.62 4.68
C ALA A 13 5.01 -6.25 5.85
N PRO A 14 4.67 -6.66 7.02
CA PRO A 14 3.40 -6.83 7.73
C PRO A 14 2.84 -5.54 8.34
N GLY A 15 3.30 -4.39 7.90
CA GLY A 15 2.92 -3.07 8.40
C GLY A 15 3.81 -2.54 9.52
N GLY A 16 3.65 -1.24 9.84
CA GLY A 16 4.42 -0.55 10.87
C GLY A 16 3.91 -0.76 12.29
N VAL A 17 4.48 -0.01 13.22
CA VAL A 17 4.08 -0.02 14.64
C VAL A 17 2.59 0.36 14.77
N GLY A 18 1.83 -0.49 15.45
CA GLY A 18 0.39 -0.32 15.64
C GLY A 18 -0.50 -0.80 14.48
N SER A 19 0.06 -1.10 13.31
CA SER A 19 -0.69 -1.57 12.14
C SER A 19 -0.30 -2.99 11.69
N GLY A 20 0.85 -3.49 12.10
CA GLY A 20 1.40 -4.76 11.62
C GLY A 20 0.49 -5.95 11.82
N LEU A 21 -0.17 -6.07 12.96
CA LEU A 21 -1.05 -7.20 13.25
C LEU A 21 -2.29 -7.21 12.35
N TYR A 22 -3.00 -6.08 12.24
CA TYR A 22 -4.20 -6.06 11.41
C TYR A 22 -3.85 -6.10 9.91
N GLY A 23 -2.72 -5.52 9.49
CA GLY A 23 -2.20 -5.65 8.14
C GLY A 23 -1.94 -7.09 7.75
N LEU A 24 -1.27 -7.85 8.63
CA LEU A 24 -1.04 -9.28 8.43
C LEU A 24 -2.35 -10.08 8.35
N LEU A 25 -3.33 -9.78 9.21
CA LEU A 25 -4.65 -10.42 9.16
C LEU A 25 -5.41 -10.12 7.87
N VAL A 26 -5.36 -8.88 7.38
CA VAL A 26 -5.95 -8.49 6.10
C VAL A 26 -5.31 -9.25 4.95
N LEU A 27 -3.98 -9.34 4.92
CA LEU A 27 -3.26 -10.14 3.91
C LEU A 27 -3.60 -11.62 4.00
N ALA A 28 -3.74 -12.18 5.21
CA ALA A 28 -4.16 -13.56 5.40
C ALA A 28 -5.58 -13.80 4.86
N ILE A 29 -6.50 -12.86 5.04
CA ILE A 29 -7.85 -12.93 4.48
C ILE A 29 -7.81 -12.93 2.95
N ILE A 30 -7.01 -12.05 2.35
CA ILE A 30 -6.84 -11.98 0.88
C ILE A 30 -6.21 -13.29 0.38
N ALA A 31 -5.15 -13.78 1.05
CA ALA A 31 -4.46 -15.01 0.68
C ALA A 31 -5.38 -16.23 0.72
N VAL A 32 -6.17 -16.37 1.79
CA VAL A 32 -7.15 -17.46 1.95
C VAL A 32 -8.24 -17.38 0.86
N PHE A 33 -8.70 -16.18 0.55
CA PHE A 33 -9.73 -16.00 -0.45
C PHE A 33 -9.21 -16.35 -1.85
N VAL A 34 -8.08 -15.77 -2.25
CA VAL A 34 -7.48 -16.04 -3.57
C VAL A 34 -7.07 -17.50 -3.68
N GLY A 35 -6.38 -18.06 -2.67
CA GLY A 35 -5.98 -19.46 -2.65
C GLY A 35 -7.18 -20.40 -2.67
N GLY A 36 -8.23 -20.10 -1.92
CA GLY A 36 -9.48 -20.88 -1.93
C GLY A 36 -10.13 -20.92 -3.30
N LEU A 37 -10.23 -19.76 -3.98
CA LEU A 37 -10.78 -19.68 -5.33
C LEU A 37 -9.93 -20.45 -6.35
N LEU A 38 -8.60 -20.36 -6.28
CA LEU A 38 -7.70 -21.04 -7.21
C LEU A 38 -7.79 -22.56 -7.10
N VAL A 39 -8.02 -23.09 -5.88
CA VAL A 39 -8.07 -24.53 -5.63
C VAL A 39 -9.51 -25.07 -5.60
N GLY A 40 -10.51 -24.21 -5.79
CA GLY A 40 -11.92 -24.59 -5.72
C GLY A 40 -12.39 -24.97 -4.30
N ARG A 41 -11.76 -24.41 -3.27
CA ARG A 41 -12.10 -24.64 -1.87
C ARG A 41 -12.79 -23.44 -1.25
N THR A 42 -13.60 -23.68 -0.23
CA THR A 42 -14.29 -22.63 0.52
C THR A 42 -13.25 -21.77 1.28
N PRO A 43 -13.20 -20.45 1.06
CA PRO A 43 -12.30 -19.57 1.78
C PRO A 43 -12.83 -19.34 3.21
N GLU A 44 -12.15 -19.92 4.19
CA GLU A 44 -12.45 -19.79 5.61
C GLU A 44 -11.19 -19.47 6.39
N LEU A 45 -11.29 -18.54 7.31
CA LEU A 45 -10.21 -18.17 8.22
C LEU A 45 -10.71 -18.21 9.66
N LEU A 46 -10.02 -18.96 10.54
CA LEU A 46 -10.36 -19.10 11.95
C LEU A 46 -11.82 -19.57 12.19
N GLY A 47 -12.33 -20.46 11.33
CA GLY A 47 -13.70 -20.96 11.38
C GLY A 47 -14.76 -19.94 10.98
N LYS A 48 -14.38 -18.90 10.26
CA LYS A 48 -15.28 -17.90 9.69
C LYS A 48 -15.21 -17.93 8.17
N LYS A 49 -16.37 -18.07 7.52
CA LYS A 49 -16.47 -18.01 6.07
C LYS A 49 -16.25 -16.57 5.58
N LEU A 50 -15.38 -16.42 4.60
CA LEU A 50 -15.06 -15.14 3.99
C LEU A 50 -15.97 -14.91 2.78
N GLY A 51 -16.87 -13.94 2.90
CA GLY A 51 -17.78 -13.55 1.84
C GLY A 51 -17.32 -12.29 1.10
N ARG A 52 -18.17 -11.84 0.18
CA ARG A 52 -17.90 -10.65 -0.64
C ARG A 52 -17.62 -9.41 0.21
N ARG A 53 -18.35 -9.20 1.29
CA ARG A 53 -18.21 -8.02 2.13
C ARG A 53 -16.85 -7.97 2.83
N GLU A 54 -16.42 -9.09 3.40
CA GLU A 54 -15.13 -9.21 4.10
C GLU A 54 -13.98 -8.93 3.13
N ILE A 55 -14.03 -9.51 1.95
CA ILE A 55 -13.00 -9.28 0.92
C ILE A 55 -13.00 -7.86 0.40
N THR A 56 -14.18 -7.26 0.20
CA THR A 56 -14.24 -5.85 -0.22
C THR A 56 -13.59 -4.93 0.81
N MET A 57 -13.86 -5.13 2.12
CA MET A 57 -13.24 -4.30 3.16
C MET A 57 -11.72 -4.54 3.26
N ALA A 58 -11.30 -5.80 3.14
CA ALA A 58 -9.88 -6.17 3.11
C ALA A 58 -9.17 -5.53 1.91
N ALA A 59 -9.73 -5.64 0.72
CA ALA A 59 -9.18 -5.05 -0.49
C ALA A 59 -9.11 -3.52 -0.41
N LEU A 60 -10.17 -2.87 0.06
CA LEU A 60 -10.19 -1.42 0.22
C LEU A 60 -9.13 -0.94 1.21
N SER A 61 -8.92 -1.66 2.33
CA SER A 61 -7.89 -1.28 3.30
C SER A 61 -6.48 -1.31 2.73
N VAL A 62 -6.19 -2.22 1.80
CA VAL A 62 -4.88 -2.30 1.10
C VAL A 62 -4.78 -1.26 -0.02
N LEU A 63 -5.88 -0.97 -0.73
CA LEU A 63 -5.87 -0.06 -1.87
C LEU A 63 -5.77 1.43 -1.50
N VAL A 64 -6.07 1.80 -0.27
CA VAL A 64 -5.97 3.21 0.19
C VAL A 64 -4.58 3.78 -0.05
N MET A 65 -3.55 3.07 0.38
CA MET A 65 -2.17 3.56 0.29
C MET A 65 -1.70 3.75 -1.15
N PRO A 66 -1.80 2.74 -2.02
CA PRO A 66 -1.46 2.91 -3.43
C PRO A 66 -2.21 4.06 -4.09
N ALA A 67 -3.50 4.21 -3.80
CA ALA A 67 -4.30 5.29 -4.36
C ALA A 67 -3.77 6.65 -3.93
N LEU A 68 -3.49 6.87 -2.65
CA LEU A 68 -2.96 8.13 -2.14
C LEU A 68 -1.59 8.45 -2.72
N VAL A 69 -0.70 7.47 -2.75
CA VAL A 69 0.68 7.65 -3.25
C VAL A 69 0.68 7.94 -4.74
N LEU A 70 -0.01 7.12 -5.53
CA LEU A 70 0.04 7.26 -7.00
C LEU A 70 -0.76 8.46 -7.49
N ILE A 71 -1.94 8.71 -6.94
CA ILE A 71 -2.74 9.89 -7.31
C ILE A 71 -2.04 11.17 -6.87
N GLY A 72 -1.58 11.24 -5.62
CA GLY A 72 -0.86 12.40 -5.12
C GLY A 72 0.39 12.73 -5.92
N THR A 73 1.20 11.72 -6.23
CA THR A 73 2.38 11.87 -7.09
C THR A 73 2.01 12.35 -8.48
N SER A 74 1.02 11.71 -9.12
CA SER A 74 0.61 12.04 -10.48
C SER A 74 0.09 13.48 -10.58
N VAL A 75 -0.78 13.89 -9.65
CA VAL A 75 -1.31 15.26 -9.63
C VAL A 75 -0.19 16.26 -9.42
N THR A 76 0.71 16.01 -8.48
CA THR A 76 1.82 16.93 -8.18
C THR A 76 2.77 17.09 -9.36
N VAL A 77 3.15 16.00 -10.02
CA VAL A 77 4.07 16.05 -11.18
C VAL A 77 3.43 16.77 -12.38
N LEU A 78 2.10 16.70 -12.53
CA LEU A 78 1.38 17.40 -13.59
C LEU A 78 1.21 18.90 -13.33
N LEU A 79 1.43 19.37 -12.11
CA LEU A 79 1.30 20.78 -11.74
C LEU A 79 2.64 21.50 -11.91
N ASN A 80 2.81 22.28 -12.97
CA ASN A 80 4.01 23.08 -13.22
C ASN A 80 4.38 24.01 -12.04
N SER A 81 3.40 24.45 -11.27
CA SER A 81 3.61 25.32 -10.10
C SER A 81 4.34 24.63 -8.93
N THR A 82 4.52 23.32 -8.98
CA THR A 82 5.20 22.56 -7.91
C THR A 82 6.68 22.29 -8.20
N VAL A 83 7.15 22.59 -9.41
CA VAL A 83 8.53 22.32 -9.83
C VAL A 83 9.53 23.08 -8.95
N ASP A 84 9.27 24.34 -8.64
CA ASP A 84 10.12 25.20 -7.81
C ASP A 84 10.25 24.69 -6.36
N TYR A 85 9.37 23.79 -5.94
CA TYR A 85 9.37 23.20 -4.59
C TYR A 85 10.08 21.84 -4.52
N GLN A 86 10.54 21.34 -5.68
CA GLN A 86 11.25 20.07 -5.82
C GLN A 86 12.76 20.34 -5.90
N GLY A 87 13.49 20.02 -4.84
CA GLY A 87 14.91 20.31 -4.75
C GLY A 87 15.81 19.52 -5.70
N ASN A 88 15.29 18.43 -6.28
CA ASN A 88 16.02 17.56 -7.19
C ASN A 88 15.49 17.62 -8.64
N SER A 89 14.67 18.61 -8.96
CA SER A 89 14.23 18.93 -10.31
C SER A 89 14.98 20.14 -10.91
N GLY A 90 16.12 20.50 -10.33
CA GLY A 90 16.90 21.69 -10.58
C GLY A 90 17.32 22.01 -12.03
N ASP A 91 18.44 22.71 -12.22
CA ASP A 91 18.85 23.23 -13.52
C ASP A 91 18.92 22.15 -14.61
N PRO A 92 18.28 22.37 -15.77
CA PRO A 92 18.35 21.45 -16.90
C PRO A 92 19.80 21.10 -17.27
N GLY A 93 20.07 19.81 -17.44
CA GLY A 93 21.39 19.30 -17.77
C GLY A 93 22.31 19.00 -16.59
N THR A 94 21.85 19.19 -15.35
CA THR A 94 22.56 18.70 -14.17
C THR A 94 22.03 17.32 -13.72
N PRO A 95 22.87 16.46 -13.11
CA PRO A 95 22.40 15.17 -12.59
C PRO A 95 21.30 15.26 -11.55
N SER A 96 21.14 16.42 -10.89
CA SER A 96 20.10 16.68 -9.91
C SER A 96 18.74 16.97 -10.53
N SER A 97 18.67 17.40 -11.78
CA SER A 97 17.40 17.75 -12.44
C SER A 97 16.51 16.53 -12.76
N ALA A 98 17.10 15.35 -12.82
CA ALA A 98 16.43 14.13 -13.27
C ALA A 98 15.66 13.39 -12.15
N HIS A 99 15.47 13.94 -10.95
CA HIS A 99 14.95 13.20 -9.80
C HIS A 99 13.64 13.73 -9.21
N GLY A 100 12.95 14.62 -9.88
CA GLY A 100 11.71 15.23 -9.39
C GLY A 100 10.58 14.23 -9.15
N PHE A 101 10.36 13.30 -10.08
CA PHE A 101 9.36 12.23 -9.89
C PHE A 101 9.67 11.36 -8.67
N THR A 102 10.93 10.94 -8.55
CA THR A 102 11.40 10.15 -7.42
C THR A 102 11.19 10.83 -6.07
N GLU A 103 11.48 12.12 -6.01
CA GLU A 103 11.34 12.93 -4.81
C GLU A 103 9.87 13.05 -4.39
N VAL A 104 8.99 13.37 -5.33
CA VAL A 104 7.54 13.47 -5.09
C VAL A 104 6.95 12.13 -4.70
N LEU A 105 7.28 11.06 -5.42
CA LEU A 105 6.82 9.71 -5.09
C LEU A 105 7.20 9.31 -3.66
N TYR A 106 8.44 9.62 -3.26
CA TYR A 106 8.91 9.36 -1.91
C TYR A 106 8.15 10.19 -0.87
N ALA A 107 7.88 11.46 -1.14
CA ALA A 107 7.15 12.33 -0.24
C ALA A 107 5.74 11.80 0.05
N TYR A 108 4.99 11.40 -0.98
CA TYR A 108 3.66 10.80 -0.80
C TYR A 108 3.71 9.41 -0.19
N ALA A 109 4.70 8.58 -0.52
CA ALA A 109 4.88 7.30 0.14
C ALA A 109 5.16 7.47 1.63
N SER A 110 6.03 8.40 1.99
CA SER A 110 6.34 8.72 3.39
C SER A 110 5.15 9.33 4.14
N ALA A 111 4.43 10.26 3.52
CA ALA A 111 3.26 10.90 4.13
C ALA A 111 2.13 9.91 4.36
N GLY A 112 1.77 9.14 3.35
CA GLY A 112 0.73 8.13 3.44
C GLY A 112 1.02 7.08 4.52
N ASN A 113 2.28 6.65 4.64
CA ASN A 113 2.78 5.78 5.69
C ASN A 113 2.83 6.43 7.09
N ASN A 114 2.60 7.73 7.16
CA ASN A 114 2.77 8.51 8.38
C ASN A 114 4.21 8.44 8.95
N ASN A 115 5.19 8.31 8.09
CA ASN A 115 6.61 8.31 8.42
C ASN A 115 7.14 9.75 8.56
N GLY A 116 6.84 10.63 7.59
CA GLY A 116 7.20 12.04 7.58
C GLY A 116 8.61 12.35 7.08
N SER A 117 9.38 11.37 6.59
CA SER A 117 10.66 11.63 5.95
C SER A 117 10.47 12.16 4.52
N ALA A 118 11.36 13.03 4.08
CA ALA A 118 11.40 13.56 2.72
C ALA A 118 12.85 13.66 2.23
N PHE A 119 13.05 13.81 0.92
CA PHE A 119 14.36 14.14 0.38
C PHE A 119 14.79 15.55 0.81
N GLY A 120 16.08 15.71 1.08
CA GLY A 120 16.67 17.02 1.30
C GLY A 120 16.52 17.88 0.04
N GLY A 121 15.96 19.07 0.20
CA GLY A 121 15.64 19.96 -0.91
C GLY A 121 14.17 20.12 -1.21
N LEU A 122 13.32 19.14 -0.86
CA LEU A 122 11.87 19.29 -0.98
C LEU A 122 11.37 20.41 -0.06
N THR A 123 10.75 21.44 -0.66
CA THR A 123 10.12 22.53 0.10
C THR A 123 8.75 22.08 0.61
N ALA A 124 8.77 21.21 1.63
CA ALA A 124 7.56 20.66 2.24
C ALA A 124 6.68 21.72 2.91
N THR A 125 7.22 22.92 3.14
CA THR A 125 6.51 24.08 3.71
C THR A 125 5.69 24.87 2.69
N SER A 126 5.72 24.50 1.41
CA SER A 126 4.84 25.11 0.40
C SER A 126 3.38 24.76 0.65
N ASP A 127 2.47 25.66 0.31
CA ASP A 127 1.03 25.48 0.53
C ASP A 127 0.51 24.19 -0.09
N TRP A 128 1.02 23.83 -1.28
CA TRP A 128 0.66 22.59 -1.94
C TRP A 128 1.07 21.35 -1.15
N PHE A 129 2.35 21.24 -0.80
CA PHE A 129 2.85 20.07 -0.10
C PHE A 129 2.31 19.97 1.32
N GLN A 130 2.17 21.08 2.05
CA GLN A 130 1.55 21.07 3.37
C GLN A 130 0.12 20.50 3.32
N THR A 131 -0.69 20.98 2.39
CA THR A 131 -2.09 20.56 2.27
C THR A 131 -2.20 19.13 1.74
N SER A 132 -1.55 18.81 0.65
CA SER A 132 -1.70 17.53 -0.03
C SER A 132 -1.07 16.37 0.76
N LEU A 133 0.13 16.57 1.33
CA LEU A 133 0.76 15.58 2.20
C LEU A 133 0.01 15.42 3.52
N GLY A 134 -0.54 16.51 4.08
CA GLY A 134 -1.41 16.46 5.26
C GLY A 134 -2.66 15.63 5.03
N LEU A 135 -3.33 15.79 3.88
CA LEU A 135 -4.45 14.95 3.48
C LEU A 135 -4.04 13.49 3.25
N ALA A 136 -2.88 13.27 2.63
CA ALA A 136 -2.33 11.92 2.44
C ALA A 136 -2.08 11.22 3.79
N MET A 137 -1.51 11.93 4.78
CA MET A 137 -1.33 11.41 6.14
C MET A 137 -2.67 11.09 6.82
N LEU A 138 -3.65 12.00 6.72
CA LEU A 138 -4.96 11.83 7.33
C LEU A 138 -5.67 10.58 6.78
N PHE A 139 -5.79 10.50 5.46
CA PHE A 139 -6.48 9.38 4.82
C PHE A 139 -5.69 8.08 4.90
N GLY A 140 -4.37 8.13 4.78
CA GLY A 140 -3.49 6.97 4.93
C GLY A 140 -3.56 6.34 6.32
N ARG A 141 -3.86 7.14 7.34
CA ARG A 141 -4.03 6.63 8.71
C ARG A 141 -5.44 6.12 8.97
N PHE A 142 -6.44 6.94 8.72
CA PHE A 142 -7.79 6.67 9.20
C PHE A 142 -8.61 5.75 8.29
N LEU A 143 -8.47 5.83 6.96
CA LEU A 143 -9.25 4.98 6.07
C LEU A 143 -8.95 3.48 6.24
N PRO A 144 -7.69 3.02 6.29
CA PRO A 144 -7.41 1.61 6.57
C PRO A 144 -8.00 1.14 7.90
N ILE A 145 -7.92 1.97 8.96
CA ILE A 145 -8.50 1.65 10.26
C ILE A 145 -10.03 1.48 10.16
N ILE A 146 -10.71 2.39 9.47
CA ILE A 146 -12.16 2.31 9.27
C ILE A 146 -12.54 1.02 8.55
N PHE A 147 -11.84 0.65 7.47
CA PHE A 147 -12.10 -0.58 6.73
C PHE A 147 -11.81 -1.83 7.55
N VAL A 148 -10.75 -1.83 8.34
CA VAL A 148 -10.42 -2.95 9.24
C VAL A 148 -11.45 -3.10 10.35
N LEU A 149 -11.93 -2.00 10.93
CA LEU A 149 -13.00 -2.05 11.93
C LEU A 149 -14.33 -2.54 11.32
N ALA A 150 -14.65 -2.10 10.10
CA ALA A 150 -15.83 -2.59 9.37
C ALA A 150 -15.71 -4.09 9.06
N LEU A 151 -14.52 -4.56 8.67
CA LEU A 151 -14.19 -5.96 8.47
C LEU A 151 -14.37 -6.77 9.75
N ALA A 152 -13.82 -6.31 10.86
CA ALA A 152 -13.96 -6.94 12.17
C ALA A 152 -15.43 -7.03 12.59
N GLY A 153 -16.21 -5.96 12.42
CA GLY A 153 -17.64 -5.94 12.69
C GLY A 153 -18.43 -6.93 11.84
N SER A 154 -18.04 -7.14 10.58
CA SER A 154 -18.66 -8.15 9.71
C SER A 154 -18.31 -9.56 10.19
N LEU A 155 -17.05 -9.83 10.51
CA LEU A 155 -16.60 -11.12 11.00
C LEU A 155 -17.24 -11.51 12.35
N VAL A 156 -17.48 -10.54 13.24
CA VAL A 156 -18.18 -10.81 14.52
C VAL A 156 -19.59 -11.32 14.27
N ARG A 157 -20.31 -10.76 13.30
CA ARG A 157 -21.69 -11.18 12.96
C ARG A 157 -21.75 -12.52 12.21
N SER A 158 -20.66 -12.93 11.57
CA SER A 158 -20.57 -14.19 10.85
C SER A 158 -20.60 -15.38 11.81
N ARG A 159 -21.43 -16.39 11.50
CA ARG A 159 -21.46 -17.65 12.27
C ARG A 159 -20.18 -18.44 12.05
N ARG A 160 -19.78 -19.19 13.08
CA ARG A 160 -18.69 -20.16 12.94
C ARG A 160 -19.17 -21.33 12.09
N THR A 161 -18.35 -21.74 11.15
CA THR A 161 -18.58 -22.91 10.30
C THR A 161 -17.66 -24.02 10.78
N ALA A 162 -18.17 -25.26 10.80
CA ALA A 162 -17.29 -26.41 11.04
C ALA A 162 -16.36 -26.59 9.85
N THR A 163 -15.09 -26.80 10.11
CA THR A 163 -14.12 -27.14 9.06
C THR A 163 -14.43 -28.50 8.48
N ASP A 164 -14.55 -28.59 7.18
CA ASP A 164 -14.77 -29.82 6.43
C ASP A 164 -13.61 -30.08 5.43
N ALA A 165 -13.70 -31.17 4.70
CA ALA A 165 -12.69 -31.53 3.68
C ALA A 165 -12.61 -30.50 2.51
N GLY A 166 -13.62 -29.65 2.35
CA GLY A 166 -13.66 -28.59 1.35
C GLY A 166 -13.01 -27.28 1.82
N THR A 167 -12.64 -27.18 3.10
CA THR A 167 -12.01 -25.96 3.65
C THR A 167 -10.52 -25.90 3.27
N LEU A 168 -10.01 -24.71 2.91
CA LEU A 168 -8.58 -24.50 2.68
C LEU A 168 -7.81 -24.60 4.01
N PRO A 169 -6.80 -25.47 4.13
CA PRO A 169 -5.98 -25.53 5.34
C PRO A 169 -5.21 -24.22 5.54
N THR A 170 -5.42 -23.57 6.69
CA THR A 170 -4.79 -22.30 7.06
C THR A 170 -3.65 -22.48 8.07
N ALA A 171 -3.11 -23.68 8.18
CA ALA A 171 -1.99 -24.02 9.04
C ALA A 171 -0.86 -24.69 8.24
N GLY A 172 0.36 -24.55 8.74
CA GLY A 172 1.54 -25.19 8.17
C GLY A 172 2.32 -24.36 7.14
N PRO A 173 3.44 -24.90 6.65
CA PRO A 173 4.39 -24.16 5.81
C PRO A 173 3.82 -23.78 4.45
N LEU A 174 2.89 -24.56 3.90
CA LEU A 174 2.24 -24.26 2.64
C LEU A 174 1.39 -22.98 2.72
N PHE A 175 0.66 -22.80 3.81
CA PHE A 175 -0.09 -21.57 4.05
C PHE A 175 0.83 -20.37 4.29
N GLY A 176 1.94 -20.58 5.01
CA GLY A 176 2.98 -19.54 5.16
C GLY A 176 3.54 -19.09 3.82
N GLY A 177 3.82 -20.04 2.93
CA GLY A 177 4.27 -19.76 1.56
C GLY A 177 3.22 -19.01 0.73
N LEU A 178 1.95 -19.40 0.84
CA LEU A 178 0.83 -18.69 0.18
C LEU A 178 0.69 -17.26 0.68
N LEU A 179 0.77 -17.04 1.98
CA LEU A 179 0.69 -15.71 2.60
C LEU A 179 1.85 -14.82 2.15
N LEU A 180 3.07 -15.35 2.19
CA LEU A 180 4.27 -14.63 1.73
C LEU A 180 4.16 -14.30 0.24
N GLY A 181 3.79 -15.27 -0.59
CA GLY A 181 3.59 -15.08 -2.03
C GLY A 181 2.52 -14.02 -2.32
N THR A 182 1.41 -14.03 -1.59
CA THR A 182 0.36 -13.02 -1.73
C THR A 182 0.86 -11.62 -1.35
N ALA A 183 1.61 -11.49 -0.25
CA ALA A 183 2.18 -10.21 0.17
C ALA A 183 3.14 -9.65 -0.89
N VAL A 184 4.04 -10.48 -1.41
CA VAL A 184 5.00 -10.09 -2.46
C VAL A 184 4.26 -9.71 -3.75
N LEU A 185 3.26 -10.50 -4.18
CA LEU A 185 2.49 -10.20 -5.39
C LEU A 185 1.69 -8.90 -5.26
N VAL A 186 1.03 -8.67 -4.13
CA VAL A 186 0.29 -7.43 -3.90
C VAL A 186 1.24 -6.23 -3.92
N ALA A 187 2.39 -6.31 -3.24
CA ALA A 187 3.39 -5.25 -3.25
C ALA A 187 3.95 -4.99 -4.66
N ALA A 188 4.30 -6.05 -5.38
CA ALA A 188 4.85 -5.96 -6.73
C ALA A 188 3.85 -5.34 -7.71
N LEU A 189 2.62 -5.84 -7.75
CA LEU A 189 1.60 -5.33 -8.66
C LEU A 189 1.22 -3.87 -8.37
N THR A 190 1.31 -3.46 -7.11
CA THR A 190 0.91 -2.12 -6.68
C THR A 190 1.94 -1.06 -7.04
N PHE A 191 3.20 -1.28 -6.71
CA PHE A 191 4.23 -0.24 -6.77
C PHE A 191 5.33 -0.50 -7.79
N PHE A 192 5.50 -1.73 -8.26
CA PHE A 192 6.55 -2.07 -9.22
C PHE A 192 6.50 -1.22 -10.50
N PRO A 193 5.32 -0.94 -11.10
CA PRO A 193 5.28 -0.08 -12.30
C PRO A 193 5.87 1.32 -12.04
N ALA A 194 5.53 1.96 -10.93
CA ALA A 194 6.06 3.28 -10.58
C ALA A 194 7.57 3.23 -10.24
N LEU A 195 8.00 2.18 -9.56
CA LEU A 195 9.41 1.99 -9.19
C LEU A 195 10.31 1.62 -10.38
N ALA A 196 9.77 0.94 -11.38
CA ALA A 196 10.52 0.52 -12.57
C ALA A 196 10.50 1.62 -13.65
N LEU A 197 9.32 2.17 -13.95
CA LEU A 197 9.16 3.15 -15.03
C LEU A 197 9.59 4.56 -14.63
N GLY A 198 9.46 4.93 -13.35
CA GLY A 198 9.86 6.25 -12.88
C GLY A 198 11.32 6.60 -13.18
N PRO A 199 12.30 5.78 -12.72
CA PRO A 199 13.70 6.02 -13.03
C PRO A 199 14.04 5.97 -14.52
N ILE A 200 13.30 5.17 -15.31
CA ILE A 200 13.49 5.16 -16.77
C ILE A 200 13.01 6.48 -17.36
N ALA A 201 11.85 6.96 -16.95
CA ALA A 201 11.31 8.24 -17.40
C ALA A 201 12.21 9.40 -16.98
N GLU A 202 12.74 9.38 -15.76
CA GLU A 202 13.72 10.37 -15.28
C GLU A 202 15.03 10.34 -16.09
N GLY A 203 15.49 9.16 -16.50
CA GLY A 203 16.72 9.01 -17.28
C GLY A 203 16.61 9.37 -18.77
N LEU A 204 15.40 9.58 -19.28
CA LEU A 204 15.11 9.95 -20.66
C LEU A 204 14.88 11.48 -20.84
N GLN A 205 14.84 12.25 -19.76
CA GLN A 205 14.73 13.70 -19.75
C GLN A 205 16.13 14.34 -19.83
#